data_e5f0c9e389f379397f82c730d7b5e1f0
#
_entry.id   e5f0c9e389f379397f82c730d7b5e1f0
#
_cell.length_a   1.000
_cell.length_b   1.000
_cell.length_c   1.000
_cell.angle_alpha   90.00
_cell.angle_beta   90.00
_cell.angle_gamma   90.00
#
_symmetry.space_group_name_H-M   'P 1'
#
loop_
_entity.id
_entity.type
_entity.pdbx_description
1 polymer ?
#
loop_
_entity_poly.entity_id
_entity_poly.type
_entity_poly.pdbx_seq_one_letter_code
_entity_poly.pdbx_strand_id
1 'polypeptide(L)'
;MDMERSIAALNNPIRRKILEWLKDRANFPPALPEHADLEGVCVGYIQEKAQLSQSTVSNYMGLLKQAGFVTAERHGQWTFYRRNEDNIRAFVAAMRTELQHLP
;
A
#
# COMPACT_ATOMS: atom_id res chain seq x y z
N MET A 1 14.43 -5.27 7.46
CA MET A 1 13.02 -4.98 7.78
C MET A 1 12.89 -4.57 9.23
N ASP A 2 12.21 -3.47 9.50
CA ASP A 2 11.88 -3.05 10.86
C ASP A 2 10.52 -3.67 11.22
N MET A 3 10.54 -4.74 12.00
CA MET A 3 9.34 -5.50 12.34
C MET A 3 8.30 -4.65 13.09
N GLU A 4 8.75 -3.83 14.03
CA GLU A 4 7.82 -3.01 14.81
C GLU A 4 7.16 -1.94 13.96
N ARG A 5 7.90 -1.34 13.04
CA ARG A 5 7.35 -0.38 12.08
C ARG A 5 6.34 -1.05 11.16
N SER A 6 6.63 -2.27 10.71
CA SER A 6 5.73 -3.04 9.85
C SER A 6 4.43 -3.36 10.58
N ILE A 7 4.51 -3.82 11.81
CA ILE A 7 3.32 -4.12 12.62
C ILE A 7 2.51 -2.86 12.85
N ALA A 8 3.16 -1.75 13.20
CA ALA A 8 2.49 -0.47 13.44
C ALA A 8 1.75 0.02 12.19
N ALA A 9 2.37 -0.12 11.02
CA ALA A 9 1.74 0.28 9.77
C ALA A 9 0.47 -0.51 9.48
N LEU A 10 0.41 -1.76 9.91
CA LEU A 10 -0.75 -2.63 9.71
C LEU A 10 -1.78 -2.54 10.85
N ASN A 11 -1.46 -1.82 11.92
CA ASN A 11 -2.37 -1.68 13.05
C ASN A 11 -3.43 -0.59 12.78
N ASN A 12 -4.12 -0.74 11.68
CA ASN A 12 -5.21 0.15 11.26
C ASN A 12 -5.99 -0.57 10.17
N PRO A 13 -7.31 -0.77 10.36
CA PRO A 13 -8.11 -1.53 9.39
C PRO A 13 -8.18 -0.86 8.01
N ILE A 14 -8.15 0.47 7.95
CA ILE A 14 -8.21 1.17 6.66
C ILE A 14 -6.91 0.95 5.88
N ARG A 15 -5.75 1.04 6.55
CA ARG A 15 -4.48 0.78 5.88
C ARG A 15 -4.39 -0.65 5.35
N ARG A 16 -4.86 -1.62 6.13
CA ARG A 16 -4.93 -3.00 5.63
C ARG A 16 -5.88 -3.13 4.45
N LYS A 17 -7.00 -2.40 4.49
CA LYS A 17 -7.97 -2.41 3.39
C LYS A 17 -7.39 -1.83 2.11
N ILE A 18 -6.63 -0.74 2.24
CA ILE A 18 -5.94 -0.15 1.09
C ILE A 18 -4.99 -1.16 0.44
N LEU A 19 -4.20 -1.88 1.24
CA LEU A 19 -3.32 -2.91 0.71
C LEU A 19 -4.11 -4.00 -0.02
N GLU A 20 -5.25 -4.39 0.52
CA GLU A 20 -6.11 -5.38 -0.12
C GLU A 20 -6.63 -4.86 -1.46
N TRP A 21 -7.12 -3.63 -1.51
CA TRP A 21 -7.61 -3.03 -2.76
C TRP A 21 -6.51 -2.95 -3.82
N LEU A 22 -5.28 -2.66 -3.41
CA LEU A 22 -4.15 -2.54 -4.34
C LEU A 22 -3.73 -3.86 -4.97
N LYS A 23 -4.29 -4.99 -4.55
CA LYS A 23 -4.04 -6.30 -5.18
C LYS A 23 -4.53 -6.35 -6.60
N ASP A 24 -5.63 -5.64 -6.91
CA ASP A 24 -6.28 -5.70 -8.20
C ASP A 24 -6.62 -4.30 -8.68
N ARG A 25 -6.04 -3.93 -9.83
CA ARG A 25 -6.29 -2.62 -10.44
C ARG A 25 -7.78 -2.38 -10.71
N ALA A 26 -8.55 -3.46 -10.93
CA ALA A 26 -9.99 -3.37 -11.19
C ALA A 26 -10.79 -2.85 -9.98
N ASN A 27 -10.21 -2.80 -8.80
CA ASN A 27 -10.84 -2.18 -7.64
C ASN A 27 -10.94 -0.66 -7.74
N PHE A 28 -10.32 -0.06 -8.76
CA PHE A 28 -10.29 1.39 -8.96
C PHE A 28 -10.79 1.73 -10.36
N PRO A 29 -11.20 3.00 -10.59
CA PRO A 29 -11.58 3.43 -11.94
C PRO A 29 -10.44 3.24 -12.93
N PRO A 30 -10.73 3.12 -14.24
CA PRO A 30 -9.68 3.06 -15.26
C PRO A 30 -8.77 4.27 -15.19
N ALA A 31 -7.48 4.06 -15.44
CA ALA A 31 -6.53 5.16 -15.50
C ALA A 31 -6.86 6.10 -16.65
N LEU A 32 -6.49 7.37 -16.50
CA LEU A 32 -6.57 8.32 -17.61
C LEU A 32 -5.71 7.81 -18.78
N PRO A 33 -6.08 8.13 -20.03
CA PRO A 33 -5.30 7.64 -21.18
C PRO A 33 -3.81 7.97 -21.09
N GLU A 34 -3.47 9.15 -20.61
CA GLU A 34 -2.08 9.57 -20.45
C GLU A 34 -1.33 8.81 -19.35
N HIS A 35 -2.05 8.07 -18.51
CA HIS A 35 -1.47 7.26 -17.44
C HIS A 35 -1.59 5.77 -17.69
N ALA A 36 -2.06 5.37 -18.87
CA ALA A 36 -2.38 3.97 -19.17
C ALA A 36 -1.17 3.03 -19.03
N ASP A 37 0.04 3.55 -19.27
CA ASP A 37 1.28 2.77 -19.21
C ASP A 37 1.94 2.81 -17.84
N LEU A 38 1.39 3.57 -16.89
CA LEU A 38 1.97 3.69 -15.55
C LEU A 38 1.48 2.57 -14.65
N GLU A 39 2.42 2.01 -13.88
CA GLU A 39 2.08 0.99 -12.90
C GLU A 39 1.55 1.63 -11.63
N GLY A 40 0.68 0.90 -10.93
CA GLY A 40 0.14 1.35 -9.67
C GLY A 40 -1.14 2.15 -9.80
N VAL A 41 -1.56 2.72 -8.69
CA VAL A 41 -2.82 3.45 -8.55
C VAL A 41 -2.55 4.86 -8.08
N CYS A 42 -3.14 5.83 -8.77
CA CYS A 42 -3.04 7.24 -8.38
C CYS A 42 -3.62 7.46 -7.00
N VAL A 43 -2.93 8.24 -6.18
CA VAL A 43 -3.33 8.53 -4.80
C VAL A 43 -4.76 9.09 -4.72
N GLY A 44 -5.19 9.88 -5.72
CA GLY A 44 -6.55 10.42 -5.75
C GLY A 44 -7.62 9.34 -5.78
N TYR A 45 -7.38 8.25 -6.50
CA TYR A 45 -8.31 7.12 -6.53
C TYR A 45 -8.36 6.40 -5.19
N ILE A 46 -7.21 6.28 -4.50
CA ILE A 46 -7.17 5.68 -3.17
C ILE A 46 -7.95 6.55 -2.19
N GLN A 47 -7.74 7.85 -2.25
CA GLN A 47 -8.44 8.81 -1.41
C GLN A 47 -9.96 8.73 -1.60
N GLU A 48 -10.40 8.71 -2.83
CA GLU A 48 -11.83 8.64 -3.17
C GLU A 48 -12.45 7.34 -2.67
N LYS A 49 -11.78 6.21 -2.91
CA LYS A 49 -12.29 4.91 -2.48
C LYS A 49 -12.36 4.80 -0.95
N ALA A 50 -11.36 5.31 -0.26
CA ALA A 50 -11.30 5.26 1.19
C ALA A 50 -12.19 6.32 1.86
N GLN A 51 -12.65 7.31 1.10
CA GLN A 51 -13.46 8.43 1.61
C GLN A 51 -12.78 9.16 2.76
N LEU A 52 -11.49 9.42 2.59
CA LEU A 52 -10.66 10.12 3.58
C LEU A 52 -10.21 11.47 3.03
N SER A 53 -9.78 12.36 3.92
CA SER A 53 -9.16 13.61 3.50
C SER A 53 -7.83 13.34 2.82
N GLN A 54 -7.37 14.29 2.00
CA GLN A 54 -6.09 14.18 1.33
C GLN A 54 -4.94 14.02 2.33
N SER A 55 -4.98 14.79 3.43
CA SER A 55 -3.91 14.71 4.44
C SER A 55 -3.89 13.36 5.14
N THR A 56 -5.05 12.78 5.42
CA THR A 56 -5.12 11.47 6.07
C THR A 56 -4.58 10.37 5.15
N VAL A 57 -5.02 10.35 3.88
CA VAL A 57 -4.54 9.32 2.96
C VAL A 57 -3.05 9.47 2.68
N SER A 58 -2.57 10.71 2.58
CA SER A 58 -1.14 10.97 2.40
C SER A 58 -0.33 10.43 3.58
N ASN A 59 -0.82 10.65 4.80
CA ASN A 59 -0.19 10.11 6.02
C ASN A 59 -0.20 8.58 6.01
N TYR A 60 -1.34 7.97 5.71
CA TYR A 60 -1.49 6.52 5.67
C TYR A 60 -0.57 5.88 4.65
N MET A 61 -0.51 6.45 3.45
CA MET A 61 0.38 5.94 2.41
C MET A 61 1.85 6.13 2.76
N GLY A 62 2.17 7.22 3.46
CA GLY A 62 3.52 7.44 3.99
C GLY A 62 3.94 6.37 4.98
N LEU A 63 3.03 5.98 5.88
CA LEU A 63 3.30 4.91 6.85
C LEU A 63 3.51 3.56 6.17
N LEU A 64 2.67 3.24 5.19
CA LEU A 64 2.81 1.99 4.43
C LEU A 64 4.10 1.98 3.62
N LYS A 65 4.49 3.11 3.04
CA LYS A 65 5.72 3.25 2.28
C LYS A 65 6.95 3.08 3.18
N GLN A 66 6.97 3.76 4.33
CA GLN A 66 8.08 3.66 5.27
C GLN A 66 8.29 2.24 5.78
N ALA A 67 7.19 1.49 5.94
CA ALA A 67 7.25 0.09 6.33
C ALA A 67 7.62 -0.84 5.18
N GLY A 68 7.69 -0.33 3.95
CA GLY A 68 8.06 -1.11 2.79
C GLY A 68 6.92 -1.90 2.15
N PHE A 69 5.67 -1.68 2.55
CA PHE A 69 4.54 -2.42 1.98
C PHE A 69 4.09 -1.89 0.63
N VAL A 70 4.39 -0.64 0.34
CA VAL A 70 4.11 -0.04 -0.96
C VAL A 70 5.32 0.72 -1.45
N THR A 71 5.40 0.91 -2.76
CA THR A 71 6.33 1.83 -3.40
C THR A 71 5.53 2.96 -4.01
N ALA A 72 6.17 4.13 -4.10
CA ALA A 72 5.55 5.32 -4.67
C ALA A 72 6.39 5.80 -5.84
N GLU A 73 5.74 6.23 -6.90
CA GLU A 73 6.40 6.79 -8.06
C GLU A 73 5.69 8.07 -8.46
N ARG A 74 6.46 9.14 -8.66
CA ARG A 74 5.90 10.43 -9.02
C ARG A 74 6.01 10.67 -10.52
N HIS A 75 4.87 11.06 -11.12
CA HIS A 75 4.79 11.44 -12.54
C HIS A 75 4.12 12.80 -12.61
N GLY A 76 4.92 13.86 -12.78
CA GLY A 76 4.43 15.22 -12.74
C GLY A 76 3.86 15.55 -11.35
N GLN A 77 2.60 15.95 -11.32
CA GLN A 77 1.89 16.25 -10.08
C GLN A 77 1.22 15.02 -9.44
N TRP A 78 1.31 13.86 -10.11
CA TRP A 78 0.61 12.64 -9.71
C TRP A 78 1.55 11.69 -8.98
N THR A 79 1.08 11.08 -7.88
CA THR A 79 1.80 10.02 -7.18
C THR A 79 1.03 8.72 -7.35
N PHE A 80 1.74 7.68 -7.78
CA PHE A 80 1.18 6.34 -8.00
C PHE A 80 1.76 5.38 -6.98
N TYR A 81 0.91 4.57 -6.38
CA TYR A 81 1.31 3.59 -5.39
C TYR A 81 1.04 2.18 -5.88
N ARG A 82 1.95 1.27 -5.57
CA ARG A 82 1.75 -0.15 -5.81
C ARG A 82 2.32 -0.95 -4.65
N ARG A 83 1.81 -2.17 -4.50
CA ARG A 83 2.28 -3.07 -3.45
C ARG A 83 3.73 -3.49 -3.74
N ASN A 84 4.49 -3.66 -2.68
CA ASN A 84 5.81 -4.26 -2.75
C ASN A 84 5.68 -5.72 -2.33
N GLU A 85 5.42 -6.60 -3.30
CA GLU A 85 5.12 -8.00 -3.00
C GLU A 85 6.31 -8.72 -2.34
N ASP A 86 7.54 -8.39 -2.73
CA ASP A 86 8.72 -9.01 -2.12
C ASP A 86 8.81 -8.70 -0.63
N ASN A 87 8.60 -7.44 -0.26
CA ASN A 87 8.64 -7.06 1.15
C ASN A 87 7.45 -7.62 1.94
N ILE A 88 6.27 -7.69 1.30
CA ILE A 88 5.10 -8.28 1.94
C ILE A 88 5.36 -9.76 2.23
N ARG A 89 5.91 -10.50 1.27
CA ARG A 89 6.27 -11.91 1.49
C ARG A 89 7.30 -12.07 2.59
N ALA A 90 8.30 -11.19 2.63
CA ALA A 90 9.33 -11.21 3.69
C ALA A 90 8.70 -10.97 5.07
N PHE A 91 7.77 -10.03 5.16
CA PHE A 91 7.07 -9.75 6.42
C PHE A 91 6.24 -10.95 6.87
N VAL A 92 5.47 -11.54 5.97
CA VAL A 92 4.64 -12.71 6.29
C VAL A 92 5.52 -13.87 6.75
N ALA A 93 6.65 -14.10 6.09
CA ALA A 93 7.59 -15.15 6.47
C ALA A 93 8.19 -14.90 7.85
N ALA A 94 8.55 -13.65 8.15
CA ALA A 94 9.10 -13.29 9.46
C ALA A 94 8.07 -13.48 10.57
N MET A 95 6.82 -13.09 10.34
CA MET A 95 5.74 -13.29 11.31
C MET A 95 5.46 -14.77 11.52
N ARG A 96 5.49 -15.55 10.46
CA ARG A 96 5.30 -17.00 10.56
C ARG A 96 6.40 -17.62 11.44
N THR A 97 7.65 -17.25 11.20
CA THR A 97 8.78 -17.74 12.00
C THR A 97 8.63 -17.39 13.46
N GLU A 98 8.17 -16.17 13.77
CA GLU A 98 8.01 -15.70 15.14
C GLU A 98 6.84 -16.37 15.86
N LEU A 99 5.73 -16.60 15.18
CA LEU A 99 4.47 -16.99 15.81
C LEU A 99 4.14 -18.46 15.65
N GLN A 100 4.58 -19.10 14.57
CA GLN A 100 4.18 -20.48 14.29
C GLN A 100 5.07 -21.44 15.09
N HIS A 101 4.42 -22.31 15.86
CA HIS A 101 5.10 -23.43 16.50
C HIS A 101 5.32 -24.54 15.48
N LEU A 102 6.60 -24.89 15.25
CA LEU A 102 6.95 -25.98 14.34
C LEU A 102 7.33 -27.21 15.18
N PRO A 103 6.85 -28.40 14.81
CA PRO A 103 7.22 -29.64 15.51
C PRO A 103 8.69 -29.97 15.32
#